data_743e35a288e7d3efdaa11bcbe866718c
#
_entry.id   743e35a288e7d3efdaa11bcbe866718c
#
_cell.length_a   1.000
_cell.length_b   1.000
_cell.length_c   1.000
_cell.angle_alpha   90.00
_cell.angle_beta   90.00
_cell.angle_gamma   90.00
#
_symmetry.space_group_name_H-M   'P 1'
#
loop_
_entity.id
_entity.type
_entity.pdbx_description
1 polymer ?
#
loop_
_entity_poly.entity_id
_entity_poly.type
_entity_poly.pdbx_seq_one_letter_code
_entity_poly.pdbx_strand_id
1 'polypeptide(L)'
;LELEGVEGYENIHYHVSNSQQYAGKKVTILGGGDSAVDWALAFEKISPTTLVHRRDNFRALEHSVQALQESSVTIKTPFVPSQLLGDGKTLDKLEITKVKSDETETIDLDHLFVNYGFKSSVGNLKNWGLDLNRHKIIVNSKQESSQAGIYAIGDCCYYDGKIDLIATG
;
A
#
# COMPACT_ATOMS: atom_id res chain seq x y z
N LEU A 1 1.99 2.02 -9.23
CA LEU A 1 2.64 1.16 -10.22
C LEU A 1 1.55 0.31 -10.84
N GLU A 2 1.33 0.45 -12.11
CA GLU A 2 0.45 -0.43 -12.86
C GLU A 2 1.29 -1.65 -13.27
N LEU A 3 0.98 -2.80 -12.68
CA LEU A 3 1.54 -4.08 -13.13
C LEU A 3 0.62 -4.59 -14.25
N GLU A 4 1.16 -4.80 -15.42
CA GLU A 4 0.42 -5.46 -16.49
C GLU A 4 0.05 -6.90 -16.09
N GLY A 5 -1.18 -7.33 -16.39
CA GLY A 5 -1.65 -8.69 -16.15
C GLY A 5 -2.14 -8.98 -14.73
N VAL A 6 -2.21 -8.00 -13.83
CA VAL A 6 -2.68 -8.18 -12.44
C VAL A 6 -4.12 -8.72 -12.36
N GLU A 7 -4.98 -8.35 -13.31
CA GLU A 7 -6.43 -8.65 -13.27
C GLU A 7 -6.76 -10.14 -13.45
N GLY A 8 -5.81 -10.95 -13.92
CA GLY A 8 -6.01 -12.39 -14.16
C GLY A 8 -5.75 -13.25 -12.93
N TYR A 9 -5.01 -12.78 -11.94
CA TYR A 9 -4.54 -13.61 -10.83
C TYR A 9 -5.43 -13.53 -9.59
N GLU A 10 -5.92 -14.67 -9.10
CA GLU A 10 -6.82 -14.78 -7.94
C GLU A 10 -6.08 -14.59 -6.59
N ASN A 11 -4.76 -14.80 -6.57
CA ASN A 11 -3.93 -14.71 -5.35
C ASN A 11 -3.16 -13.39 -5.21
N ILE A 12 -3.59 -12.35 -5.93
CA ILE A 12 -3.15 -10.97 -5.72
C ILE A 12 -4.21 -10.22 -4.91
N HIS A 13 -3.80 -9.61 -3.81
CA HIS A 13 -4.67 -8.98 -2.82
C HIS A 13 -4.32 -7.52 -2.59
N TYR A 14 -5.32 -6.69 -2.35
CA TYR A 14 -5.17 -5.26 -2.02
C TYR A 14 -5.56 -4.93 -0.59
N HIS A 15 -6.16 -5.90 0.12
CA HIS A 15 -6.51 -5.79 1.54
C HIS A 15 -6.47 -7.16 2.21
N VAL A 16 -6.36 -7.17 3.53
CA VAL A 16 -6.40 -8.37 4.35
C VAL A 16 -7.63 -8.30 5.25
N SER A 17 -8.53 -9.27 5.13
CA SER A 17 -9.69 -9.40 6.03
C SER A 17 -9.41 -10.36 7.20
N ASN A 18 -8.67 -11.43 6.92
CA ASN A 18 -8.27 -12.42 7.92
C ASN A 18 -6.91 -13.00 7.53
N SER A 19 -5.87 -12.68 8.31
CA SER A 19 -4.50 -13.13 8.03
C SER A 19 -4.30 -14.64 8.24
N GLN A 20 -5.10 -15.28 9.09
CA GLN A 20 -4.94 -16.71 9.43
C GLN A 20 -5.15 -17.65 8.24
N GLN A 21 -5.93 -17.24 7.24
CA GLN A 21 -6.14 -18.05 6.02
C GLN A 21 -4.85 -18.22 5.18
N TYR A 22 -3.82 -17.42 5.43
CA TYR A 22 -2.53 -17.45 4.74
C TYR A 22 -1.42 -18.12 5.57
N ALA A 23 -1.77 -18.71 6.73
CA ALA A 23 -0.78 -19.35 7.61
C ALA A 23 0.02 -20.44 6.90
N GLY A 24 1.34 -20.41 7.03
CA GLY A 24 2.27 -21.33 6.39
C GLY A 24 2.50 -21.10 4.89
N LYS A 25 1.83 -20.12 4.27
CA LYS A 25 1.98 -19.77 2.86
C LYS A 25 3.11 -18.76 2.65
N LYS A 26 3.79 -18.80 1.50
CA LYS A 26 4.78 -17.80 1.12
C LYS A 26 4.09 -16.50 0.77
N VAL A 27 4.21 -15.50 1.63
CA VAL A 27 3.58 -14.18 1.44
C VAL A 27 4.60 -13.16 0.95
N THR A 28 4.28 -12.48 -0.15
CA THR A 28 5.05 -11.33 -0.62
C THR A 28 4.21 -10.06 -0.53
N ILE A 29 4.78 -9.00 0.02
CA ILE A 29 4.12 -7.70 0.20
C ILE A 29 4.89 -6.64 -0.60
N LEU A 30 4.16 -5.85 -1.38
CA LEU A 30 4.70 -4.72 -2.12
C LEU A 30 4.30 -3.42 -1.42
N GLY A 31 5.27 -2.65 -0.96
CA GLY A 31 5.01 -1.37 -0.32
C GLY A 31 6.10 -0.94 0.65
N GLY A 32 5.95 0.22 1.26
CA GLY A 32 6.94 0.75 2.22
C GLY A 32 6.38 1.84 3.11
N GLY A 33 5.05 1.96 3.20
CA GLY A 33 4.33 2.75 4.19
C GLY A 33 3.89 1.89 5.38
N ASP A 34 3.20 2.51 6.36
CA ASP A 34 2.75 1.86 7.60
C ASP A 34 2.02 0.56 7.34
N SER A 35 1.01 0.56 6.44
CA SER A 35 0.25 -0.67 6.14
C SER A 35 1.10 -1.83 5.63
N ALA A 36 2.12 -1.56 4.81
CA ALA A 36 2.99 -2.61 4.29
C ALA A 36 3.88 -3.20 5.39
N VAL A 37 4.43 -2.34 6.24
CA VAL A 37 5.30 -2.74 7.36
C VAL A 37 4.51 -3.49 8.43
N ASP A 38 3.33 -2.98 8.81
CA ASP A 38 2.46 -3.61 9.81
C ASP A 38 2.00 -5.00 9.37
N TRP A 39 1.60 -5.15 8.09
CA TRP A 39 1.24 -6.47 7.55
C TRP A 39 2.44 -7.40 7.46
N ALA A 40 3.64 -6.92 7.10
CA ALA A 40 4.84 -7.75 7.09
C ALA A 40 5.13 -8.32 8.48
N LEU A 41 5.08 -7.49 9.52
CA LEU A 41 5.25 -7.88 10.92
C LEU A 41 4.13 -8.79 11.45
N ALA A 42 2.91 -8.65 10.93
CA ALA A 42 1.81 -9.53 11.30
C ALA A 42 1.94 -10.92 10.64
N PHE A 43 2.30 -10.95 9.34
CA PHE A 43 2.44 -12.21 8.60
C PHE A 43 3.66 -13.01 9.01
N GLU A 44 4.79 -12.40 9.36
CA GLU A 44 6.00 -13.14 9.76
C GLU A 44 5.76 -14.11 10.91
N LYS A 45 4.78 -13.83 11.77
CA LYS A 45 4.41 -14.65 12.92
C LYS A 45 3.74 -15.98 12.53
N ILE A 46 3.23 -16.06 11.31
CA ILE A 46 2.43 -17.20 10.83
C ILE A 46 2.87 -17.73 9.46
N SER A 47 3.75 -17.01 8.74
CA SER A 47 4.08 -17.28 7.34
C SER A 47 5.49 -16.81 6.98
N PRO A 48 6.22 -17.52 6.10
CA PRO A 48 7.40 -16.95 5.45
C PRO A 48 7.01 -15.69 4.68
N THR A 49 7.61 -14.54 5.02
CA THR A 49 7.18 -13.24 4.51
C THR A 49 8.34 -12.50 3.86
N THR A 50 8.09 -11.96 2.65
CA THR A 50 9.00 -11.08 1.92
C THR A 50 8.35 -9.71 1.73
N LEU A 51 9.08 -8.62 2.03
CA LEU A 51 8.66 -7.25 1.80
C LEU A 51 9.54 -6.62 0.73
N VAL A 52 8.91 -6.16 -0.37
CA VAL A 52 9.58 -5.51 -1.49
C VAL A 52 9.26 -4.02 -1.49
N HIS A 53 10.28 -3.18 -1.46
CA HIS A 53 10.11 -1.73 -1.51
C HIS A 53 11.13 -1.07 -2.46
N ARG A 54 10.67 -0.04 -3.19
CA ARG A 54 11.45 0.67 -4.23
C ARG A 54 12.54 1.61 -3.69
N ARG A 55 12.63 1.80 -2.38
CA ARG A 55 13.60 2.68 -1.71
C ARG A 55 14.22 1.98 -0.52
N ASP A 56 15.41 2.38 -0.13
CA ASP A 56 16.05 1.86 1.07
C ASP A 56 15.41 2.38 2.37
N ASN A 57 14.70 3.52 2.28
CA ASN A 57 14.03 4.13 3.43
C ASN A 57 12.51 3.88 3.37
N PHE A 58 11.96 3.34 4.43
CA PHE A 58 10.53 3.16 4.63
C PHE A 58 9.84 4.47 5.06
N ARG A 59 8.56 4.62 4.70
CA ARG A 59 7.68 5.71 5.13
C ARG A 59 6.67 5.20 6.16
N ALA A 60 7.16 4.49 7.15
CA ALA A 60 6.40 3.97 8.27
C ALA A 60 6.92 4.58 9.57
N LEU A 61 6.17 4.37 10.66
CA LEU A 61 6.57 4.80 11.99
C LEU A 61 7.93 4.19 12.36
N GLU A 62 8.81 4.97 12.97
CA GLU A 62 10.20 4.59 13.25
C GLU A 62 10.30 3.29 14.07
N HIS A 63 9.43 3.12 15.07
CA HIS A 63 9.39 1.90 15.88
C HIS A 63 8.97 0.66 15.06
N SER A 64 8.05 0.81 14.08
CA SER A 64 7.65 -0.30 13.21
C SER A 64 8.79 -0.66 12.25
N VAL A 65 9.53 0.33 11.75
CA VAL A 65 10.72 0.09 10.90
C VAL A 65 11.81 -0.62 11.69
N GLN A 66 12.06 -0.22 12.93
CA GLN A 66 13.02 -0.92 13.81
C GLN A 66 12.58 -2.37 14.04
N ALA A 67 11.32 -2.60 14.40
CA ALA A 67 10.78 -3.95 14.58
C ALA A 67 10.92 -4.80 13.30
N LEU A 68 10.69 -4.20 12.12
CA LEU A 68 10.88 -4.87 10.83
C LEU A 68 12.34 -5.30 10.61
N GLN A 69 13.31 -4.46 10.97
CA GLN A 69 14.73 -4.77 10.82
C GLN A 69 15.20 -5.89 11.76
N GLU A 70 14.54 -6.04 12.92
CA GLU A 70 14.80 -7.08 13.91
C GLU A 70 13.99 -8.37 13.65
N SER A 71 13.09 -8.35 12.67
CA SER A 71 12.15 -9.43 12.35
C SER A 71 12.76 -10.51 11.43
N SER A 72 12.01 -11.60 11.21
CA SER A 72 12.34 -12.65 10.25
C SER A 72 11.91 -12.34 8.80
N VAL A 73 11.33 -11.16 8.55
CA VAL A 73 10.90 -10.73 7.23
C VAL A 73 12.09 -10.59 6.28
N THR A 74 12.02 -11.22 5.11
CA THR A 74 13.00 -10.99 4.04
C THR A 74 12.73 -9.64 3.40
N ILE A 75 13.64 -8.68 3.57
CA ILE A 75 13.51 -7.32 3.02
C ILE A 75 14.25 -7.24 1.69
N LYS A 76 13.56 -6.81 0.64
CA LYS A 76 14.09 -6.56 -0.71
C LYS A 76 13.97 -5.08 -1.04
N THR A 77 15.07 -4.33 -0.91
CA THR A 77 15.20 -2.91 -1.26
C THR A 77 16.53 -2.67 -1.98
N PRO A 78 16.61 -1.70 -2.87
CA PRO A 78 15.53 -0.99 -3.55
C PRO A 78 15.06 -1.73 -4.81
N PHE A 79 13.98 -2.45 -4.74
CA PHE A 79 13.44 -3.24 -5.85
C PHE A 79 12.01 -2.83 -6.22
N VAL A 80 11.66 -3.03 -7.49
CA VAL A 80 10.31 -2.88 -8.02
C VAL A 80 9.89 -4.17 -8.73
N PRO A 81 8.61 -4.55 -8.69
CA PRO A 81 8.12 -5.68 -9.47
C PRO A 81 8.26 -5.37 -10.97
N SER A 82 8.73 -6.34 -11.73
CA SER A 82 8.96 -6.24 -13.17
C SER A 82 8.11 -7.22 -13.99
N GLN A 83 7.88 -8.43 -13.48
CA GLN A 83 7.07 -9.42 -14.18
C GLN A 83 6.31 -10.35 -13.22
N LEU A 84 5.08 -10.68 -13.60
CA LEU A 84 4.24 -11.68 -12.93
C LEU A 84 4.38 -13.01 -13.69
N LEU A 85 4.71 -14.08 -13.00
CA LEU A 85 4.93 -15.40 -13.59
C LEU A 85 3.98 -16.42 -12.93
N GLY A 86 3.12 -17.03 -13.75
CA GLY A 86 2.11 -18.00 -13.32
C GLY A 86 1.32 -18.54 -14.50
N ASP A 87 0.25 -19.26 -14.23
CA ASP A 87 -0.59 -19.92 -15.25
C ASP A 87 -1.72 -19.03 -15.82
N GLY A 88 -1.73 -17.75 -15.44
CA GLY A 88 -2.77 -16.76 -15.81
C GLY A 88 -3.95 -16.73 -14.83
N LYS A 89 -4.00 -17.63 -13.86
CA LYS A 89 -4.99 -17.70 -12.79
C LYS A 89 -4.33 -17.64 -11.41
N THR A 90 -3.22 -18.33 -11.26
CA THR A 90 -2.41 -18.37 -10.04
C THR A 90 -1.03 -17.80 -10.34
N LEU A 91 -0.61 -16.84 -9.53
CA LEU A 91 0.74 -16.29 -9.56
C LEU A 91 1.65 -17.17 -8.71
N ASP A 92 2.70 -17.72 -9.32
CA ASP A 92 3.65 -18.61 -8.64
C ASP A 92 4.95 -17.88 -8.27
N LYS A 93 5.33 -16.90 -9.10
CA LYS A 93 6.58 -16.16 -8.94
C LYS A 93 6.42 -14.69 -9.31
N LEU A 94 7.20 -13.86 -8.64
CA LEU A 94 7.34 -12.44 -8.93
C LEU A 94 8.78 -12.15 -9.32
N GLU A 95 9.00 -11.65 -10.52
CA GLU A 95 10.29 -11.06 -10.86
C GLU A 95 10.33 -9.61 -10.34
N ILE A 96 11.43 -9.25 -9.70
CA ILE A 96 11.71 -7.91 -9.22
C ILE A 96 13.00 -7.39 -9.82
N THR A 97 13.04 -6.10 -10.16
CA THR A 97 14.21 -5.43 -10.71
C THR A 97 14.71 -4.37 -9.75
N LYS A 98 16.01 -4.33 -9.55
CA LYS A 98 16.65 -3.32 -8.69
C LYS A 98 16.56 -1.94 -9.35
N VAL A 99 16.17 -0.96 -8.57
CA VAL A 99 15.98 0.43 -9.04
C VAL A 99 17.29 0.99 -9.58
N LYS A 100 17.26 1.53 -10.82
CA LYS A 100 18.43 2.05 -11.57
C LYS A 100 19.49 1.00 -11.89
N SER A 101 19.11 -0.24 -12.05
CA SER A 101 19.98 -1.36 -12.41
C SER A 101 19.20 -2.34 -13.30
N ASP A 102 19.89 -3.19 -14.03
CA ASP A 102 19.32 -4.31 -14.78
C ASP A 102 19.35 -5.62 -13.96
N GLU A 103 19.73 -5.54 -12.68
CA GLU A 103 19.77 -6.68 -11.77
C GLU A 103 18.34 -7.13 -11.45
N THR A 104 18.04 -8.40 -11.73
CA THR A 104 16.73 -9.00 -11.47
C THR A 104 16.84 -10.16 -10.49
N GLU A 105 15.81 -10.34 -9.68
CA GLU A 105 15.64 -11.49 -8.81
C GLU A 105 14.23 -12.05 -8.96
N THR A 106 14.08 -13.35 -8.72
CA THR A 106 12.77 -14.02 -8.74
C THR A 106 12.42 -14.49 -7.34
N ILE A 107 11.20 -14.17 -6.90
CA ILE A 107 10.63 -14.55 -5.60
C ILE A 107 9.52 -15.57 -5.84
N ASP A 108 9.63 -16.77 -5.24
CA ASP A 108 8.54 -17.73 -5.18
C ASP A 108 7.51 -17.27 -4.14
N LEU A 109 6.22 -17.32 -4.48
CA LEU A 109 5.14 -16.90 -3.61
C LEU A 109 3.86 -17.72 -3.80
N ASP A 110 3.05 -17.78 -2.75
CA ASP A 110 1.68 -18.29 -2.80
C ASP A 110 0.66 -17.14 -2.86
N HIS A 111 0.97 -16.00 -2.23
CA HIS A 111 0.10 -14.82 -2.20
C HIS A 111 0.91 -13.52 -2.30
N LEU A 112 0.39 -12.59 -3.12
CA LEU A 112 0.92 -11.25 -3.29
C LEU A 112 -0.03 -10.19 -2.70
N PHE A 113 0.47 -9.34 -1.81
CA PHE A 113 -0.26 -8.19 -1.27
C PHE A 113 0.31 -6.89 -1.80
N VAL A 114 -0.55 -6.04 -2.38
CA VAL A 114 -0.16 -4.77 -2.99
C VAL A 114 -0.58 -3.62 -2.09
N ASN A 115 0.37 -3.04 -1.34
CA ASN A 115 0.16 -1.99 -0.35
C ASN A 115 0.86 -0.68 -0.76
N TYR A 116 0.52 -0.17 -1.95
CA TYR A 116 1.10 1.08 -2.47
C TYR A 116 0.45 2.35 -1.90
N GLY A 117 -0.47 2.21 -0.96
CA GLY A 117 -1.29 3.27 -0.42
C GLY A 117 -2.47 3.62 -1.31
N PHE A 118 -3.28 4.54 -0.82
CA PHE A 118 -4.46 5.02 -1.52
C PHE A 118 -4.17 6.38 -2.17
N LYS A 119 -4.65 6.56 -3.40
CA LYS A 119 -4.71 7.88 -4.01
C LYS A 119 -6.08 8.48 -3.68
N SER A 120 -6.11 9.56 -2.92
CA SER A 120 -7.32 10.36 -2.78
C SER A 120 -7.74 10.89 -4.15
N SER A 121 -8.98 10.69 -4.52
CA SER A 121 -9.57 11.28 -5.71
C SER A 121 -10.96 11.78 -5.35
N VAL A 122 -11.21 13.05 -5.60
CA VAL A 122 -12.56 13.61 -5.46
C VAL A 122 -13.50 13.18 -6.59
N GLY A 123 -12.98 12.45 -7.60
CA GLY A 123 -13.80 11.94 -8.70
C GLY A 123 -14.68 13.02 -9.34
N ASN A 124 -15.97 12.74 -9.46
CA ASN A 124 -16.95 13.68 -10.03
C ASN A 124 -17.24 14.90 -9.13
N LEU A 125 -16.89 14.87 -7.84
CA LEU A 125 -17.09 16.01 -6.92
C LEU A 125 -16.31 17.25 -7.34
N LYS A 126 -15.22 17.09 -8.13
CA LYS A 126 -14.51 18.24 -8.72
C LYS A 126 -15.39 19.15 -9.58
N ASN A 127 -16.50 18.62 -10.10
CA ASN A 127 -17.45 19.36 -10.95
C ASN A 127 -18.57 20.04 -10.14
N TRP A 128 -18.58 19.92 -8.80
CA TRP A 128 -19.61 20.47 -7.94
C TRP A 128 -19.33 21.91 -7.48
N GLY A 129 -18.28 22.53 -8.04
CA GLY A 129 -17.89 23.90 -7.67
C GLY A 129 -17.30 24.02 -6.27
N LEU A 130 -16.77 22.92 -5.72
CA LEU A 130 -16.11 22.88 -4.43
C LEU A 130 -14.67 23.45 -4.55
N ASP A 131 -14.26 24.23 -3.55
CA ASP A 131 -12.86 24.66 -3.44
C ASP A 131 -12.00 23.47 -3.03
N LEU A 132 -10.92 23.24 -3.77
CA LEU A 132 -10.05 22.10 -3.59
C LEU A 132 -8.62 22.54 -3.31
N ASN A 133 -7.97 21.85 -2.37
CA ASN A 133 -6.52 21.85 -2.22
C ASN A 133 -5.99 20.50 -2.74
N ARG A 134 -5.38 20.50 -3.95
CA ARG A 134 -4.99 19.29 -4.69
C ARG A 134 -6.17 18.35 -4.92
N HIS A 135 -6.32 17.31 -4.10
CA HIS A 135 -7.36 16.27 -4.18
C HIS A 135 -8.26 16.24 -2.94
N LYS A 136 -8.26 17.31 -2.13
CA LYS A 136 -9.03 17.40 -0.89
C LYS A 136 -9.94 18.61 -0.93
N ILE A 137 -11.14 18.47 -0.38
CA ILE A 137 -12.15 19.53 -0.28
C ILE A 137 -11.75 20.49 0.84
N ILE A 138 -11.62 21.77 0.53
CA ILE A 138 -11.33 22.80 1.55
C ILE A 138 -12.57 22.99 2.42
N VAL A 139 -12.37 22.94 3.73
CA VAL A 139 -13.43 23.14 4.73
C VAL A 139 -13.02 24.10 5.82
N ASN A 140 -13.99 24.72 6.48
CA ASN A 140 -13.80 25.52 7.67
C ASN A 140 -13.79 24.65 8.96
N SER A 141 -13.71 25.30 10.12
CA SER A 141 -13.71 24.62 11.44
C SER A 141 -15.00 23.86 11.76
N LYS A 142 -16.09 24.09 11.01
CA LYS A 142 -17.37 23.38 11.12
C LYS A 142 -17.50 22.29 10.07
N GLN A 143 -16.43 22.00 9.31
CA GLN A 143 -16.40 21.04 8.19
C GLN A 143 -17.29 21.43 7.01
N GLU A 144 -17.70 22.71 6.92
CA GLU A 144 -18.48 23.25 5.82
C GLU A 144 -17.56 23.52 4.63
N SER A 145 -17.95 23.07 3.43
CA SER A 145 -17.26 23.39 2.18
C SER A 145 -17.62 24.81 1.65
N SER A 146 -17.04 25.18 0.51
CA SER A 146 -17.41 26.42 -0.21
C SER A 146 -18.84 26.42 -0.76
N GLN A 147 -19.51 25.25 -0.82
CA GLN A 147 -20.88 25.12 -1.27
C GLN A 147 -21.81 24.91 -0.07
N ALA A 148 -22.85 25.75 0.04
CA ALA A 148 -23.84 25.68 1.12
C ALA A 148 -24.51 24.30 1.17
N GLY A 149 -24.60 23.72 2.38
CA GLY A 149 -25.21 22.41 2.60
C GLY A 149 -24.30 21.21 2.30
N ILE A 150 -23.04 21.43 1.86
CA ILE A 150 -22.07 20.38 1.61
C ILE A 150 -20.97 20.45 2.70
N TYR A 151 -20.77 19.32 3.37
CA TYR A 151 -19.78 19.12 4.41
C TYR A 151 -18.80 18.04 3.97
N ALA A 152 -17.52 18.14 4.37
CA ALA A 152 -16.54 17.10 4.12
C ALA A 152 -15.75 16.80 5.40
N ILE A 153 -15.59 15.51 5.71
CA ILE A 153 -14.89 15.01 6.91
C ILE A 153 -13.90 13.91 6.54
N GLY A 154 -12.96 13.62 7.41
CA GLY A 154 -11.97 12.56 7.21
C GLY A 154 -10.90 12.93 6.17
N ASP A 155 -10.31 11.95 5.51
CA ASP A 155 -9.17 12.13 4.62
C ASP A 155 -9.48 12.93 3.34
N CYS A 156 -10.75 13.04 2.96
CA CYS A 156 -11.16 13.80 1.78
C CYS A 156 -11.19 15.32 2.00
N CYS A 157 -11.11 15.81 3.23
CA CYS A 157 -11.13 17.25 3.52
C CYS A 157 -9.73 17.81 3.82
N TYR A 158 -9.60 19.13 3.65
CA TYR A 158 -8.41 19.92 3.98
C TYR A 158 -8.78 21.14 4.81
N TYR A 159 -8.01 21.39 5.86
CA TYR A 159 -7.94 22.63 6.62
C TYR A 159 -6.52 22.81 7.15
N ASP A 160 -6.12 24.04 7.48
CA ASP A 160 -4.77 24.33 7.96
C ASP A 160 -4.50 23.60 9.28
N GLY A 161 -3.32 22.95 9.36
CA GLY A 161 -2.91 22.18 10.52
C GLY A 161 -3.48 20.77 10.60
N LYS A 162 -4.23 20.31 9.58
CA LYS A 162 -4.71 18.93 9.53
C LYS A 162 -3.54 17.94 9.43
N ILE A 163 -3.59 16.89 10.27
CA ILE A 163 -2.72 15.73 10.21
C ILE A 163 -3.56 14.54 9.75
N ASP A 164 -3.13 13.89 8.67
CA ASP A 164 -3.81 12.69 8.14
C ASP A 164 -3.38 11.46 8.94
N LEU A 165 -4.10 11.15 9.98
CA LEU A 165 -3.95 9.95 10.80
C LEU A 165 -5.28 9.22 10.89
N ILE A 166 -5.25 7.88 10.98
CA ILE A 166 -6.47 7.06 11.15
C ILE A 166 -7.29 7.52 12.36
N ALA A 167 -6.63 7.94 13.43
CA ALA A 167 -7.28 8.41 14.66
C ALA A 167 -7.89 9.82 14.55
N THR A 168 -7.57 10.59 13.54
CA THR A 168 -7.99 12.00 13.35
C THR A 168 -8.65 12.27 12.00
N GLY A 169 -8.77 11.23 11.17
CA GLY A 169 -9.36 11.29 9.84
C GLY A 169 -10.89 11.33 9.83
#